data_a237f4d9a65e1a07d8cb20c6f5412468
#
_entry.id   a237f4d9a65e1a07d8cb20c6f5412468
#
_cell.length_a   1.000
_cell.length_b   1.000
_cell.length_c   1.000
_cell.angle_alpha   90.00
_cell.angle_beta   90.00
_cell.angle_gamma   90.00
#
_symmetry.space_group_name_H-M   'P 1'
#
loop_
_entity.id
_entity.type
_entity.pdbx_description
1 polymer ?
#
loop_
_entity_poly.entity_id
_entity_poly.type
_entity_poly.pdbx_seq_one_letter_code
_entity_poly.pdbx_strand_id
1 'polypeptide(L)'
;MNRLSIGVQSFDDGELARLGRVHSADRAREAVRLARAAGFDDVSLDLMMWLPGQSVDGWLANVEALIDTGPDHASLYLLEIYPNAPLRDEMARGGWSQAPDDDAADMYLRGLDLLDGAGYEHYEISNVARPGHQSRHNVKYWADGEWLAFGCGAHATRDGRRWHNIPGTTAVSYTHLTLPTILRV
;
A
#
# COMPACT_ATOMS: atom_id res chain seq x y z
N MET A 1 12.73 -16.07 2.77
CA MET A 1 11.68 -15.09 2.41
C MET A 1 10.61 -15.88 1.68
N ASN A 2 9.35 -15.83 2.14
CA ASN A 2 8.26 -16.66 1.61
C ASN A 2 7.06 -15.82 1.13
N ARG A 3 7.09 -14.50 1.32
CA ARG A 3 6.04 -13.58 0.91
C ARG A 3 6.61 -12.43 0.08
N LEU A 4 5.91 -12.06 -0.98
CA LEU A 4 6.24 -10.92 -1.83
C LEU A 4 5.04 -9.99 -1.94
N SER A 5 5.24 -8.69 -1.76
CA SER A 5 4.23 -7.65 -2.04
C SER A 5 4.63 -6.87 -3.27
N ILE A 6 3.69 -6.68 -4.19
CA ILE A 6 3.90 -6.02 -5.48
C ILE A 6 2.97 -4.80 -5.58
N GLY A 7 3.55 -3.61 -5.67
CA GLY A 7 2.80 -2.37 -5.86
C GLY A 7 2.28 -2.22 -7.29
N VAL A 8 1.15 -2.83 -7.59
CA VAL A 8 0.48 -2.75 -8.90
C VAL A 8 -0.17 -1.38 -9.09
N GLN A 9 -0.86 -0.90 -8.08
CA GLN A 9 -1.60 0.35 -7.96
C GLN A 9 -2.88 0.41 -8.82
N SER A 10 -2.83 0.00 -10.09
CA SER A 10 -3.95 -0.08 -11.02
C SER A 10 -3.66 -1.11 -12.12
N PHE A 11 -4.72 -1.67 -12.71
CA PHE A 11 -4.66 -2.47 -13.93
C PHE A 11 -5.16 -1.68 -15.17
N ASP A 12 -5.31 -0.35 -15.04
CA ASP A 12 -5.56 0.58 -16.14
C ASP A 12 -4.30 1.40 -16.42
N ASP A 13 -3.80 1.32 -17.67
CA ASP A 13 -2.56 2.00 -18.06
C ASP A 13 -2.70 3.54 -18.04
N GLY A 14 -3.90 4.07 -18.23
CA GLY A 14 -4.17 5.50 -18.11
C GLY A 14 -4.08 6.00 -16.67
N GLU A 15 -4.57 5.21 -15.71
CA GLU A 15 -4.42 5.47 -14.28
C GLU A 15 -2.95 5.38 -13.87
N LEU A 16 -2.24 4.34 -14.31
CA LEU A 16 -0.80 4.18 -14.04
C LEU A 16 0.02 5.36 -14.57
N ALA A 17 -0.28 5.81 -15.79
CA ALA A 17 0.38 6.97 -16.37
C ALA A 17 0.13 8.26 -15.55
N ARG A 18 -1.11 8.48 -15.08
CA ARG A 18 -1.45 9.63 -14.20
C ARG A 18 -0.74 9.58 -12.85
N LEU A 19 -0.45 8.37 -12.34
CA LEU A 19 0.34 8.17 -11.12
C LEU A 19 1.86 8.23 -11.35
N GLY A 20 2.31 8.51 -12.58
CA GLY A 20 3.74 8.53 -12.94
C GLY A 20 4.41 7.15 -12.83
N ARG A 21 3.64 6.06 -12.94
CA ARG A 21 4.19 4.71 -12.89
C ARG A 21 4.85 4.33 -14.19
N VAL A 22 6.00 3.65 -14.10
CA VAL A 22 6.81 3.23 -15.26
C VAL A 22 6.43 1.85 -15.80
N HIS A 23 5.60 1.11 -15.08
CA HIS A 23 5.12 -0.22 -15.48
C HIS A 23 3.70 -0.12 -16.07
N SER A 24 3.33 -1.11 -16.86
CA SER A 24 1.98 -1.31 -17.39
C SER A 24 1.22 -2.40 -16.61
N ALA A 25 -0.08 -2.47 -16.83
CA ALA A 25 -0.95 -3.52 -16.32
C ALA A 25 -0.43 -4.92 -16.70
N ASP A 26 0.04 -5.11 -17.94
CA ASP A 26 0.62 -6.36 -18.39
C ASP A 26 1.91 -6.72 -17.64
N ARG A 27 2.76 -5.73 -17.36
CA ARG A 27 3.97 -5.96 -16.54
C ARG A 27 3.63 -6.32 -15.10
N ALA A 28 2.54 -5.78 -14.54
CA ALA A 28 2.06 -6.17 -13.22
C ALA A 28 1.62 -7.65 -13.20
N ARG A 29 0.82 -8.08 -14.18
CA ARG A 29 0.42 -9.49 -14.33
C ARG A 29 1.62 -10.41 -14.51
N GLU A 30 2.57 -10.02 -15.35
CA GLU A 30 3.81 -10.77 -15.57
C GLU A 30 4.64 -10.89 -14.30
N ALA A 31 4.72 -9.82 -13.47
CA ALA A 31 5.44 -9.85 -12.21
C ALA A 31 4.85 -10.89 -11.24
N VAL A 32 3.52 -11.02 -11.17
CA VAL A 32 2.85 -12.05 -10.36
C VAL A 32 3.20 -13.45 -10.88
N ARG A 33 3.13 -13.66 -12.19
CA ARG A 33 3.47 -14.95 -12.81
C ARG A 33 4.92 -15.33 -12.51
N LEU A 34 5.85 -14.38 -12.61
CA LEU A 34 7.27 -14.60 -12.30
C LEU A 34 7.50 -14.89 -10.80
N ALA A 35 6.79 -14.20 -9.91
CA ALA A 35 6.84 -14.47 -8.48
C ALA A 35 6.43 -15.91 -8.16
N ARG A 36 5.31 -16.36 -8.74
CA ARG A 36 4.85 -17.76 -8.59
C ARG A 36 5.86 -18.75 -9.18
N ALA A 37 6.39 -18.49 -10.37
CA ALA A 37 7.41 -19.34 -10.99
C ALA A 37 8.71 -19.40 -10.18
N ALA A 38 9.04 -18.35 -9.43
CA ALA A 38 10.17 -18.30 -8.52
C ALA A 38 9.92 -19.02 -7.17
N GLY A 39 8.72 -19.57 -6.95
CA GLY A 39 8.38 -20.35 -5.76
C GLY A 39 7.87 -19.50 -4.59
N PHE A 40 7.34 -18.29 -4.83
CA PHE A 40 6.63 -17.55 -3.79
C PHE A 40 5.20 -18.07 -3.67
N ASP A 41 4.90 -18.70 -2.56
CA ASP A 41 3.58 -19.26 -2.26
C ASP A 41 2.61 -18.18 -1.74
N ASP A 42 3.13 -17.03 -1.24
CA ASP A 42 2.34 -15.95 -0.67
C ASP A 42 2.66 -14.64 -1.42
N VAL A 43 1.72 -14.20 -2.26
CA VAL A 43 1.86 -13.00 -3.08
C VAL A 43 0.77 -12.01 -2.70
N SER A 44 1.18 -10.79 -2.38
CA SER A 44 0.31 -9.65 -2.08
C SER A 44 0.36 -8.63 -3.21
N LEU A 45 -0.78 -8.06 -3.57
CA LEU A 45 -0.87 -6.94 -4.51
C LEU A 45 -1.43 -5.71 -3.83
N ASP A 46 -0.86 -4.55 -4.16
CA ASP A 46 -1.34 -3.28 -3.66
C ASP A 46 -2.10 -2.55 -4.78
N LEU A 47 -3.35 -2.16 -4.54
CA LEU A 47 -4.16 -1.30 -5.41
C LEU A 47 -4.43 0.03 -4.74
N MET A 48 -4.59 1.06 -5.56
CA MET A 48 -5.00 2.39 -5.11
C MET A 48 -6.37 2.72 -5.68
N MET A 49 -7.29 3.13 -4.81
CA MET A 49 -8.63 3.59 -5.16
C MET A 49 -8.73 5.12 -5.05
N TRP A 50 -9.82 5.65 -5.61
CA TRP A 50 -10.14 7.07 -5.61
C TRP A 50 -9.07 7.92 -6.34
N LEU A 51 -8.53 7.35 -7.42
CA LEU A 51 -7.55 8.02 -8.26
C LEU A 51 -8.18 9.19 -9.04
N PRO A 52 -7.41 10.22 -9.42
CA PRO A 52 -7.93 11.30 -10.24
C PRO A 52 -8.54 10.80 -11.55
N GLY A 53 -9.84 11.10 -11.74
CA GLY A 53 -10.62 10.66 -12.89
C GLY A 53 -11.04 9.19 -12.89
N GLN A 54 -10.82 8.45 -11.80
CA GLN A 54 -11.32 7.09 -11.64
C GLN A 54 -12.82 7.12 -11.33
N SER A 55 -13.58 6.31 -12.04
CA SER A 55 -15.00 6.05 -11.74
C SER A 55 -15.16 4.82 -10.84
N VAL A 56 -16.33 4.67 -10.23
CA VAL A 56 -16.69 3.47 -9.46
C VAL A 56 -16.52 2.22 -10.33
N ASP A 57 -17.04 2.21 -11.56
CA ASP A 57 -16.92 1.06 -12.46
C ASP A 57 -15.45 0.79 -12.87
N GLY A 58 -14.64 1.83 -13.08
CA GLY A 58 -13.21 1.70 -13.33
C GLY A 58 -12.47 1.06 -12.16
N TRP A 59 -12.80 1.45 -10.93
CA TRP A 59 -12.28 0.81 -9.73
C TRP A 59 -12.68 -0.67 -9.64
N LEU A 60 -13.95 -0.98 -9.85
CA LEU A 60 -14.43 -2.37 -9.78
C LEU A 60 -13.76 -3.26 -10.83
N ALA A 61 -13.53 -2.73 -12.04
CA ALA A 61 -12.73 -3.44 -13.06
C ALA A 61 -11.29 -3.73 -12.60
N ASN A 62 -10.66 -2.81 -11.85
CA ASN A 62 -9.36 -3.05 -11.23
C ASN A 62 -9.42 -4.17 -10.17
N VAL A 63 -10.47 -4.22 -9.35
CA VAL A 63 -10.68 -5.27 -8.36
C VAL A 63 -10.90 -6.63 -9.04
N GLU A 64 -11.70 -6.70 -10.10
CA GLU A 64 -11.90 -7.92 -10.90
C GLU A 64 -10.57 -8.40 -11.49
N ALA A 65 -9.77 -7.49 -12.08
CA ALA A 65 -8.46 -7.82 -12.61
C ALA A 65 -7.49 -8.33 -11.53
N LEU A 66 -7.55 -7.80 -10.30
CA LEU A 66 -6.82 -8.33 -9.15
C LEU A 66 -7.26 -9.76 -8.83
N ILE A 67 -8.58 -10.00 -8.75
CA ILE A 67 -9.14 -11.33 -8.46
C ILE A 67 -8.67 -12.35 -9.51
N ASP A 68 -8.71 -11.99 -10.79
CA ASP A 68 -8.25 -12.83 -11.90
C ASP A 68 -6.75 -13.16 -11.82
N THR A 69 -5.96 -12.26 -11.25
CA THR A 69 -4.52 -12.48 -11.04
C THR A 69 -4.26 -13.49 -9.92
N GLY A 70 -5.21 -13.69 -9.00
CA GLY A 70 -5.20 -14.70 -7.94
C GLY A 70 -4.13 -14.51 -6.86
N PRO A 71 -3.95 -13.31 -6.28
CA PRO A 71 -3.06 -13.12 -5.14
C PRO A 71 -3.65 -13.76 -3.87
N ASP A 72 -2.80 -13.97 -2.87
CA ASP A 72 -3.23 -14.48 -1.56
C ASP A 72 -3.68 -13.36 -0.62
N HIS A 73 -3.26 -12.14 -0.92
CA HIS A 73 -3.50 -10.96 -0.12
C HIS A 73 -3.58 -9.73 -1.03
N ALA A 74 -4.39 -8.75 -0.64
CA ALA A 74 -4.41 -7.45 -1.28
C ALA A 74 -4.47 -6.32 -0.27
N SER A 75 -3.77 -5.22 -0.59
CA SER A 75 -3.87 -3.95 0.13
C SER A 75 -4.61 -2.95 -0.77
N LEU A 76 -5.66 -2.34 -0.24
CA LEU A 76 -6.50 -1.38 -0.94
C LEU A 76 -6.29 0.00 -0.31
N TYR A 77 -5.51 0.85 -0.97
CA TYR A 77 -5.17 2.17 -0.43
C TYR A 77 -6.04 3.25 -1.04
N LEU A 78 -6.67 4.05 -0.19
CA LEU A 78 -7.29 5.30 -0.60
C LEU A 78 -6.21 6.32 -0.94
N LEU A 79 -6.29 6.97 -2.09
CA LEU A 79 -5.33 8.02 -2.45
C LEU A 79 -5.55 9.27 -1.61
N GLU A 80 -4.59 9.59 -0.76
CA GLU A 80 -4.52 10.86 -0.04
C GLU A 80 -3.62 11.85 -0.78
N ILE A 81 -4.15 13.03 -1.08
CA ILE A 81 -3.41 14.08 -1.79
C ILE A 81 -2.96 15.14 -0.79
N TYR A 82 -1.69 15.09 -0.44
CA TYR A 82 -1.09 16.09 0.45
C TYR A 82 -0.89 17.45 -0.26
N PRO A 83 -0.97 18.58 0.48
CA PRO A 83 -0.87 19.92 -0.11
C PRO A 83 0.37 20.18 -0.96
N ASN A 84 1.49 19.50 -0.65
CA ASN A 84 2.78 19.66 -1.34
C ASN A 84 3.11 18.48 -2.28
N ALA A 85 2.14 17.61 -2.58
CA ALA A 85 2.36 16.49 -3.47
C ALA A 85 2.46 16.97 -4.93
N PRO A 86 3.45 16.53 -5.72
CA PRO A 86 3.55 16.87 -7.15
C PRO A 86 2.28 16.53 -7.94
N LEU A 87 1.60 15.45 -7.58
CA LEU A 87 0.34 15.03 -8.17
C LEU A 87 -0.74 16.13 -8.12
N ARG A 88 -0.78 16.96 -7.08
CA ARG A 88 -1.72 18.08 -6.97
C ARG A 88 -1.54 19.09 -8.10
N ASP A 89 -0.30 19.42 -8.43
CA ASP A 89 0.02 20.34 -9.50
C ASP A 89 -0.30 19.74 -10.88
N GLU A 90 -0.11 18.42 -11.02
CA GLU A 90 -0.46 17.68 -12.24
C GLU A 90 -1.97 17.62 -12.43
N MET A 91 -2.74 17.37 -11.36
CA MET A 91 -4.20 17.42 -11.38
C MET A 91 -4.71 18.81 -11.83
N ALA A 92 -4.17 19.87 -11.25
CA ALA A 92 -4.55 21.24 -11.62
C ALA A 92 -4.26 21.55 -13.09
N ARG A 93 -3.12 21.10 -13.62
CA ARG A 93 -2.75 21.27 -15.03
C ARG A 93 -3.58 20.40 -15.98
N GLY A 94 -3.88 19.19 -15.58
CA GLY A 94 -4.62 18.21 -16.38
C GLY A 94 -6.14 18.38 -16.29
N GLY A 95 -6.65 19.25 -15.41
CA GLY A 95 -8.07 19.40 -15.16
C GLY A 95 -8.70 18.14 -14.51
N TRP A 96 -7.91 17.35 -13.80
CA TRP A 96 -8.39 16.15 -13.12
C TRP A 96 -8.84 16.47 -11.70
N SER A 97 -9.89 15.78 -11.25
CA SER A 97 -10.34 15.80 -9.87
C SER A 97 -10.56 14.38 -9.37
N GLN A 98 -10.52 14.20 -8.05
CA GLN A 98 -11.07 12.99 -7.45
C GLN A 98 -12.59 13.00 -7.60
N ALA A 99 -13.18 11.81 -7.63
CA ALA A 99 -14.64 11.65 -7.56
C ALA A 99 -15.18 12.21 -6.23
N PRO A 100 -16.49 12.46 -6.11
CA PRO A 100 -17.14 12.80 -4.84
C PRO A 100 -16.86 11.76 -3.73
N ASP A 101 -16.94 12.18 -2.48
CA ASP A 101 -16.71 11.30 -1.32
C ASP A 101 -17.67 10.11 -1.28
N ASP A 102 -18.92 10.29 -1.73
CA ASP A 102 -19.92 9.21 -1.83
C ASP A 102 -19.45 8.13 -2.83
N ASP A 103 -18.85 8.53 -3.95
CA ASP A 103 -18.27 7.57 -4.90
C ASP A 103 -17.08 6.81 -4.30
N ALA A 104 -16.27 7.47 -3.45
CA ALA A 104 -15.19 6.80 -2.75
C ALA A 104 -15.73 5.75 -1.77
N ALA A 105 -16.83 6.04 -1.07
CA ALA A 105 -17.52 5.09 -0.21
C ALA A 105 -18.07 3.90 -1.02
N ASP A 106 -18.68 4.16 -2.17
CA ASP A 106 -19.19 3.12 -3.08
C ASP A 106 -18.04 2.26 -3.65
N MET A 107 -16.94 2.86 -4.06
CA MET A 107 -15.74 2.13 -4.48
C MET A 107 -15.28 1.15 -3.39
N TYR A 108 -15.18 1.64 -2.15
CA TYR A 108 -14.70 0.84 -1.03
C TYR A 108 -15.65 -0.34 -0.73
N LEU A 109 -16.95 -0.05 -0.52
CA LEU A 109 -17.92 -1.07 -0.13
C LEU A 109 -18.12 -2.11 -1.23
N ARG A 110 -18.36 -1.67 -2.48
CA ARG A 110 -18.58 -2.59 -3.61
C ARG A 110 -17.31 -3.38 -3.96
N GLY A 111 -16.12 -2.78 -3.80
CA GLY A 111 -14.86 -3.47 -3.97
C GLY A 111 -14.66 -4.59 -2.94
N LEU A 112 -15.02 -4.34 -1.68
CA LEU A 112 -14.99 -5.35 -0.62
C LEU A 112 -16.01 -6.48 -0.89
N ASP A 113 -17.23 -6.15 -1.35
CA ASP A 113 -18.25 -7.16 -1.70
C ASP A 113 -17.75 -8.11 -2.80
N LEU A 114 -17.10 -7.58 -3.85
CA LEU A 114 -16.50 -8.40 -4.90
C LEU A 114 -15.40 -9.33 -4.36
N LEU A 115 -14.55 -8.81 -3.48
CA LEU A 115 -13.45 -9.58 -2.89
C LEU A 115 -13.97 -10.66 -1.94
N ASP A 116 -15.00 -10.36 -1.13
CA ASP A 116 -15.66 -11.35 -0.27
C ASP A 116 -16.27 -12.48 -1.13
N GLY A 117 -16.99 -12.12 -2.18
CA GLY A 117 -17.54 -13.08 -3.15
C GLY A 117 -16.49 -13.95 -3.84
N ALA A 118 -15.25 -13.47 -3.95
CA ALA A 118 -14.08 -14.20 -4.47
C ALA A 118 -13.31 -14.99 -3.40
N GLY A 119 -13.78 -14.98 -2.14
CA GLY A 119 -13.19 -15.75 -1.03
C GLY A 119 -12.03 -15.06 -0.31
N TYR A 120 -11.98 -13.72 -0.36
CA TYR A 120 -11.06 -12.95 0.48
C TYR A 120 -11.79 -12.48 1.74
N GLU A 121 -11.13 -12.56 2.88
CA GLU A 121 -11.58 -12.05 4.16
C GLU A 121 -11.03 -10.64 4.40
N HIS A 122 -11.91 -9.68 4.67
CA HIS A 122 -11.53 -8.34 5.11
C HIS A 122 -11.15 -8.39 6.60
N TYR A 123 -9.88 -8.24 6.92
CA TYR A 123 -9.38 -8.43 8.29
C TYR A 123 -8.92 -7.13 8.97
N GLU A 124 -8.76 -6.06 8.20
CA GLU A 124 -8.53 -4.71 8.70
C GLU A 124 -8.81 -3.68 7.60
N ILE A 125 -8.81 -2.39 7.92
CA ILE A 125 -9.36 -1.30 7.09
C ILE A 125 -8.90 -1.34 5.62
N SER A 126 -7.63 -1.60 5.37
CA SER A 126 -7.04 -1.52 4.02
C SER A 126 -6.65 -2.87 3.44
N ASN A 127 -6.84 -3.97 4.18
CA ASN A 127 -6.29 -5.24 3.73
C ASN A 127 -7.31 -6.37 3.77
N VAL A 128 -7.27 -7.15 2.68
CA VAL A 128 -8.03 -8.38 2.53
C VAL A 128 -7.06 -9.54 2.25
N ALA A 129 -7.41 -10.75 2.63
CA ALA A 129 -6.59 -11.92 2.40
C ALA A 129 -7.44 -13.17 2.22
N ARG A 130 -6.92 -14.16 1.50
CA ARG A 130 -7.45 -15.52 1.58
C ARG A 130 -7.25 -16.07 3.00
N PRO A 131 -8.09 -17.00 3.46
CA PRO A 131 -7.96 -17.59 4.80
C PRO A 131 -6.53 -18.06 5.09
N GLY A 132 -5.95 -17.60 6.19
CA GLY A 132 -4.59 -17.95 6.61
C GLY A 132 -3.45 -17.12 5.98
N HIS A 133 -3.76 -16.18 5.06
CA HIS A 133 -2.78 -15.33 4.37
C HIS A 133 -2.75 -13.87 4.88
N GLN A 134 -3.37 -13.59 6.04
CA GLN A 134 -3.30 -12.27 6.65
C GLN A 134 -1.85 -11.86 6.94
N SER A 135 -1.52 -10.59 6.75
CA SER A 135 -0.20 -10.06 7.10
C SER A 135 -0.01 -10.06 8.61
N ARG A 136 0.85 -10.92 9.14
CA ARG A 136 1.17 -10.97 10.58
C ARG A 136 1.70 -9.65 11.10
N HIS A 137 2.39 -8.89 10.25
CA HIS A 137 2.90 -7.57 10.60
C HIS A 137 1.75 -6.58 10.79
N ASN A 138 0.77 -6.55 9.88
CA ASN A 138 -0.39 -5.67 9.99
C ASN A 138 -1.29 -6.07 11.18
N VAL A 139 -1.60 -7.36 11.32
CA VAL A 139 -2.38 -7.88 12.46
C VAL A 139 -1.74 -7.48 13.79
N LYS A 140 -0.41 -7.48 13.88
CA LYS A 140 0.31 -7.07 15.09
C LYS A 140 -0.01 -5.63 15.52
N TYR A 141 -0.14 -4.69 14.56
CA TYR A 141 -0.54 -3.31 14.87
C TYR A 141 -1.97 -3.23 15.42
N TRP A 142 -2.88 -3.98 14.84
CA TRP A 142 -4.28 -4.01 15.24
C TRP A 142 -4.52 -4.76 16.56
N ALA A 143 -3.65 -5.70 16.88
CA ALA A 143 -3.66 -6.43 18.15
C ALA A 143 -2.86 -5.74 19.27
N ASP A 144 -2.54 -4.46 19.11
CA ASP A 144 -1.74 -3.65 20.06
C ASP A 144 -0.40 -4.29 20.43
N GLY A 145 0.19 -5.02 19.49
CA GLY A 145 1.48 -5.68 19.67
C GLY A 145 2.65 -4.72 19.71
N GLU A 146 3.75 -5.15 20.31
CA GLU A 146 4.98 -4.37 20.38
C GLU A 146 5.83 -4.54 19.12
N TRP A 147 6.49 -3.47 18.69
CA TRP A 147 7.46 -3.49 17.61
C TRP A 147 8.55 -2.44 17.80
N LEU A 148 9.72 -2.73 17.28
CA LEU A 148 10.82 -1.79 17.13
C LEU A 148 10.89 -1.31 15.68
N ALA A 149 11.26 -0.06 15.51
CA ALA A 149 11.44 0.55 14.20
C ALA A 149 12.81 1.20 14.08
N PHE A 150 13.38 1.09 12.91
CA PHE A 150 14.73 1.58 12.59
C PHE A 150 14.66 2.54 11.40
N GLY A 151 15.52 3.55 11.40
CA GLY A 151 15.60 4.56 10.36
C GLY A 151 14.82 5.84 10.69
N CYS A 152 14.96 6.82 9.80
CA CYS A 152 14.39 8.15 9.97
C CYS A 152 12.86 8.10 9.96
N GLY A 153 12.23 8.79 10.91
CA GLY A 153 10.77 8.88 11.01
C GLY A 153 10.04 7.59 11.39
N ALA A 154 10.75 6.48 11.58
CA ALA A 154 10.15 5.20 11.91
C ALA A 154 9.53 5.20 13.32
N HIS A 155 8.33 4.65 13.43
CA HIS A 155 7.58 4.56 14.68
C HIS A 155 7.77 3.22 15.36
N ALA A 156 7.91 3.23 16.68
CA ALA A 156 8.03 2.03 17.53
C ALA A 156 7.03 2.08 18.68
N THR A 157 6.66 0.90 19.19
CA THR A 157 5.81 0.75 20.38
C THR A 157 6.38 -0.35 21.26
N ARG A 158 6.57 -0.06 22.55
CA ARG A 158 7.03 -1.01 23.53
C ARG A 158 6.67 -0.55 24.96
N ASP A 159 6.29 -1.49 25.81
CA ASP A 159 5.93 -1.25 27.22
C ASP A 159 4.88 -0.13 27.37
N GLY A 160 3.85 -0.11 26.50
CA GLY A 160 2.77 0.89 26.48
C GLY A 160 3.21 2.29 26.04
N ARG A 161 4.44 2.45 25.54
CA ARG A 161 4.97 3.71 25.03
C ARG A 161 5.11 3.65 23.52
N ARG A 162 4.68 4.73 22.83
CA ARG A 162 4.89 4.92 21.41
C ARG A 162 5.81 6.12 21.17
N TRP A 163 6.78 5.95 20.28
CA TRP A 163 7.69 7.02 19.87
C TRP A 163 8.02 6.91 18.39
N HIS A 164 8.62 7.94 17.84
CA HIS A 164 9.17 7.93 16.50
C HIS A 164 10.62 8.41 16.51
N ASN A 165 11.39 7.94 15.57
CA ASN A 165 12.76 8.40 15.34
C ASN A 165 12.73 9.77 14.66
N ILE A 166 13.81 10.53 14.78
CA ILE A 166 13.95 11.83 14.13
C ILE A 166 13.69 11.69 12.63
N PRO A 167 12.77 12.49 12.02
CA PRO A 167 12.36 12.29 10.64
C PRO A 167 13.39 12.70 9.59
N GLY A 168 14.33 13.62 9.92
CA GLY A 168 15.33 14.13 8.98
C GLY A 168 16.55 13.24 8.86
N THR A 169 16.88 12.78 7.65
CA THR A 169 18.10 11.98 7.40
C THR A 169 19.38 12.70 7.81
N THR A 170 19.48 14.01 7.54
CA THR A 170 20.61 14.85 7.94
C THR A 170 20.78 14.88 9.47
N ALA A 171 19.68 15.02 10.21
CA ALA A 171 19.72 15.05 11.67
C ALA A 171 20.15 13.71 12.25
N VAL A 172 19.67 12.58 11.69
CA VAL A 172 20.07 11.24 12.10
C VAL A 172 21.55 11.00 11.78
N SER A 173 22.02 11.37 10.60
CA SER A 173 23.44 11.25 10.22
C SER A 173 24.33 12.06 11.15
N TYR A 174 23.91 13.28 11.50
CA TYR A 174 24.67 14.14 12.43
C TYR A 174 24.78 13.51 13.82
N THR A 175 23.69 12.98 14.38
CA THR A 175 23.71 12.34 15.72
C THR A 175 24.55 11.08 15.76
N HIS A 176 24.58 10.28 14.69
CA HIS A 176 25.43 9.10 14.60
C HIS A 176 26.92 9.41 14.41
N LEU A 177 27.23 10.49 13.70
CA LEU A 177 28.61 10.94 13.49
C LEU A 177 29.22 11.67 14.71
N THR A 178 28.35 12.19 15.59
CA THR A 178 28.77 13.01 16.75
C THR A 178 28.58 12.29 18.09
N LEU A 179 28.29 10.99 18.10
CA LEU A 179 28.33 10.23 19.35
C LEU A 179 29.71 10.38 20.00
N PRO A 180 29.81 10.94 21.21
CA PRO A 180 31.09 11.06 21.89
C PRO A 180 31.65 9.65 22.09
N THR A 181 32.86 9.44 21.64
CA THR A 181 33.65 8.25 22.02
C THR A 181 33.78 8.30 23.52
N ILE A 182 33.04 7.56 24.27
CA ILE A 182 33.25 7.40 25.70
C ILE A 182 34.49 6.54 25.82
N LEU A 183 35.64 7.21 25.89
CA LEU A 183 36.85 6.59 26.38
C LEU A 183 36.59 6.27 27.86
N ARG A 184 36.32 5.01 28.17
CA ARG A 184 36.46 4.52 29.53
C ARG A 184 37.96 4.45 29.83
N VAL A 185 38.44 5.32 30.73
CA VAL A 185 39.68 5.18 31.43
C VAL A 185 39.51 4.11 32.50
#